data_65462096ba34699eb98b8eec2bbb2dd8
#
_entry.id   65462096ba34699eb98b8eec2bbb2dd8
#
_cell.length_a   1.000
_cell.length_b   1.000
_cell.length_c   1.000
_cell.angle_alpha   90.00
_cell.angle_beta   90.00
_cell.angle_gamma   90.00
#
_symmetry.space_group_name_H-M   'P 1'
#
loop_
_entity.id
_entity.type
_entity.pdbx_description
1 polymer ?
#
loop_
_entity_poly.entity_id
_entity_poly.type
_entity_poly.pdbx_seq_one_letter_code
_entity_poly.pdbx_strand_id
1 'polypeptide(L)'
;MPTRIRLQRKGKKGRPYYHVVVADSRSPRDGKYIERIGAYDPNQNPAFVEVNTDKALDWLQKGAQPSDTCRAILSYSGVVYKNHLANGVKKGAFDQAEADRRFDIWKNEKNAKIEGKKNKLAEGAGAAAKARLEAEKKVAANMAAALSAKLAAATSVAPPAAEEAPAAEADAPAAE
;
A
#
# COMPACT_ATOMS: atom_id res chain seq x y z
N MET A 1 -14.82 -33.61 -12.17
CA MET A 1 -13.57 -33.36 -11.40
C MET A 1 -13.81 -32.20 -10.47
N PRO A 2 -13.40 -32.27 -9.19
CA PRO A 2 -13.66 -31.19 -8.24
C PRO A 2 -12.76 -29.99 -8.58
N THR A 3 -13.39 -28.89 -8.98
CA THR A 3 -12.74 -27.61 -9.21
C THR A 3 -12.68 -26.80 -7.93
N ARG A 4 -11.54 -26.15 -7.68
CA ARG A 4 -11.34 -25.29 -6.50
C ARG A 4 -10.97 -23.86 -6.90
N ILE A 5 -11.49 -22.89 -6.15
CA ILE A 5 -11.01 -21.51 -6.21
C ILE A 5 -9.94 -21.36 -5.13
N ARG A 6 -8.72 -21.05 -5.54
CA ARG A 6 -7.58 -20.98 -4.62
C ARG A 6 -6.62 -19.86 -4.97
N LEU A 7 -5.71 -19.56 -4.06
CA LEU A 7 -4.64 -18.61 -4.27
C LEU A 7 -3.42 -19.31 -4.88
N GLN A 8 -2.93 -18.75 -5.97
CA GLN A 8 -1.65 -19.10 -6.57
C GLN A 8 -0.64 -18.01 -6.18
N ARG A 9 0.50 -18.41 -5.61
CA ARG A 9 1.53 -17.46 -5.18
C ARG A 9 2.35 -16.99 -6.39
N LYS A 10 2.50 -15.66 -6.48
CA LYS A 10 3.36 -14.95 -7.40
C LYS A 10 4.18 -13.92 -6.61
N GLY A 11 5.00 -13.11 -7.27
CA GLY A 11 5.81 -12.08 -6.62
C GLY A 11 7.18 -12.59 -6.15
N LYS A 12 7.93 -11.71 -5.49
CA LYS A 12 9.32 -11.95 -5.05
C LYS A 12 9.38 -12.51 -3.62
N LYS A 13 10.57 -13.00 -3.21
CA LYS A 13 10.88 -13.34 -1.82
C LYS A 13 10.66 -12.09 -0.94
N GLY A 14 9.89 -12.24 0.16
CA GLY A 14 9.56 -11.13 1.05
C GLY A 14 8.39 -10.23 0.59
N ARG A 15 7.96 -10.29 -0.69
CA ARG A 15 6.85 -9.49 -1.20
C ARG A 15 5.84 -10.36 -1.96
N PRO A 16 4.99 -11.11 -1.23
CA PRO A 16 4.04 -12.04 -1.82
C PRO A 16 2.93 -11.29 -2.56
N TYR A 17 2.55 -11.82 -3.71
CA TYR A 17 1.41 -11.39 -4.51
C TYR A 17 0.65 -12.64 -4.93
N TYR A 18 -0.66 -12.61 -4.94
CA TYR A 18 -1.47 -13.78 -5.19
C TYR A 18 -2.45 -13.57 -6.35
N HIS A 19 -2.55 -14.57 -7.21
CA HIS A 19 -3.65 -14.66 -8.16
C HIS A 19 -4.77 -15.52 -7.57
N VAL A 20 -6.00 -15.04 -7.67
CA VAL A 20 -7.19 -15.83 -7.37
C VAL A 20 -7.52 -16.61 -8.64
N VAL A 21 -7.41 -17.92 -8.58
CA VAL A 21 -7.54 -18.80 -9.74
C VAL A 21 -8.51 -19.94 -9.48
N VAL A 22 -9.12 -20.41 -10.56
CA VAL A 22 -9.87 -21.67 -10.60
C VAL A 22 -8.94 -22.75 -11.11
N ALA A 23 -8.78 -23.80 -10.38
CA ALA A 23 -7.92 -24.92 -10.76
C ALA A 23 -8.51 -26.27 -10.35
N ASP A 24 -8.05 -27.35 -10.96
CA ASP A 24 -8.32 -28.70 -10.51
C ASP A 24 -7.71 -28.92 -9.13
N SER A 25 -8.43 -29.62 -8.26
CA SER A 25 -7.96 -29.95 -6.89
C SER A 25 -6.65 -30.73 -6.85
N ARG A 26 -6.36 -31.51 -7.90
CA ARG A 26 -5.16 -32.34 -8.04
C ARG A 26 -3.92 -31.56 -8.51
N SER A 27 -4.12 -30.39 -9.14
CA SER A 27 -3.02 -29.58 -9.64
C SER A 27 -2.18 -29.00 -8.49
N PRO A 28 -0.85 -28.87 -8.60
CA PRO A 28 -0.02 -28.20 -7.59
C PRO A 28 -0.42 -26.74 -7.44
N ARG A 29 -0.10 -26.11 -6.29
CA ARG A 29 -0.55 -24.74 -5.95
C ARG A 29 -0.24 -23.72 -7.04
N ASP A 30 0.98 -23.71 -7.57
CA ASP A 30 1.47 -22.74 -8.55
C ASP A 30 1.50 -23.31 -9.97
N GLY A 31 0.83 -24.44 -10.21
CA GLY A 31 0.73 -25.12 -11.48
C GLY A 31 -0.33 -24.58 -12.41
N LYS A 32 -0.76 -25.45 -13.35
CA LYS A 32 -1.79 -25.10 -14.34
C LYS A 32 -3.12 -24.75 -13.67
N TYR A 33 -3.74 -23.69 -14.09
CA TYR A 33 -5.09 -23.25 -13.69
C TYR A 33 -6.00 -23.17 -14.91
N ILE A 34 -7.29 -23.20 -14.67
CA ILE A 34 -8.33 -23.13 -15.72
C ILE A 34 -8.56 -21.66 -16.09
N GLU A 35 -8.83 -20.83 -15.07
CA GLU A 35 -9.12 -19.41 -15.27
C GLU A 35 -8.60 -18.58 -14.09
N ARG A 36 -8.14 -17.36 -14.39
CA ARG A 36 -7.81 -16.35 -13.38
C ARG A 36 -9.03 -15.45 -13.15
N ILE A 37 -9.49 -15.38 -11.91
CA ILE A 37 -10.63 -14.56 -11.50
C ILE A 37 -10.18 -13.18 -11.00
N GLY A 38 -9.00 -13.09 -10.39
CA GLY A 38 -8.57 -11.84 -9.79
C GLY A 38 -7.16 -11.86 -9.22
N ALA A 39 -6.88 -10.86 -8.41
CA ALA A 39 -5.60 -10.66 -7.74
C ALA A 39 -5.79 -10.22 -6.28
N TYR A 40 -4.82 -10.56 -5.44
CA TYR A 40 -4.76 -10.21 -4.04
C TYR A 40 -3.34 -9.80 -3.64
N ASP A 41 -3.19 -8.59 -3.11
CA ASP A 41 -1.93 -8.09 -2.57
C ASP A 41 -2.09 -7.76 -1.07
N PRO A 42 -1.48 -8.54 -0.18
CA PRO A 42 -1.54 -8.30 1.26
C PRO A 42 -0.56 -7.21 1.74
N ASN A 43 0.38 -6.76 0.89
CA ASN A 43 1.43 -5.82 1.31
C ASN A 43 0.93 -4.38 1.49
N GLN A 44 -0.29 -4.10 1.05
CA GLN A 44 -0.92 -2.78 1.18
C GLN A 44 -1.87 -2.75 2.39
N ASN A 45 -2.08 -1.57 2.95
CA ASN A 45 -3.08 -1.36 4.00
C ASN A 45 -4.03 -0.21 3.61
N PRO A 46 -5.31 -0.48 3.34
CA PRO A 46 -5.95 -1.81 3.28
C PRO A 46 -5.42 -2.68 2.13
N ALA A 47 -5.50 -4.00 2.30
CA ALA A 47 -5.05 -4.97 1.31
C ALA A 47 -5.75 -4.74 -0.04
N PHE A 48 -5.00 -4.84 -1.13
CA PHE A 48 -5.57 -4.72 -2.48
C PHE A 48 -6.26 -6.03 -2.86
N VAL A 49 -7.52 -5.93 -3.23
CA VAL A 49 -8.37 -7.05 -3.66
C VAL A 49 -9.06 -6.66 -4.95
N GLU A 50 -8.71 -7.32 -6.03
CA GLU A 50 -9.35 -7.19 -7.32
C GLU A 50 -9.95 -8.54 -7.71
N VAL A 51 -11.27 -8.62 -7.83
CA VAL A 51 -11.98 -9.86 -8.19
C VAL A 51 -13.06 -9.54 -9.19
N ASN A 52 -13.05 -10.27 -10.31
CA ASN A 52 -14.14 -10.22 -11.26
C ASN A 52 -15.35 -10.97 -10.66
N THR A 53 -16.36 -10.19 -10.27
CA THR A 53 -17.56 -10.67 -9.55
C THR A 53 -18.36 -11.67 -10.36
N ASP A 54 -18.50 -11.42 -11.68
CA ASP A 54 -19.38 -12.23 -12.52
C ASP A 54 -18.75 -13.59 -12.83
N LYS A 55 -17.45 -13.61 -13.16
CA LYS A 55 -16.71 -14.87 -13.33
C LYS A 55 -16.68 -15.69 -12.04
N ALA A 56 -16.45 -15.04 -10.89
CA ALA A 56 -16.44 -15.73 -9.61
C ALA A 56 -17.81 -16.32 -9.26
N LEU A 57 -18.89 -15.59 -9.57
CA LEU A 57 -20.26 -16.05 -9.37
C LEU A 57 -20.57 -17.28 -10.23
N ASP A 58 -20.24 -17.22 -11.53
CA ASP A 58 -20.44 -18.33 -12.48
C ASP A 58 -19.75 -19.61 -11.99
N TRP A 59 -18.49 -19.51 -11.53
CA TRP A 59 -17.77 -20.66 -11.02
C TRP A 59 -18.36 -21.20 -9.73
N LEU A 60 -18.85 -20.35 -8.82
CA LEU A 60 -19.53 -20.78 -7.61
C LEU A 60 -20.85 -21.51 -7.94
N GLN A 61 -21.60 -21.02 -8.95
CA GLN A 61 -22.84 -21.66 -9.39
C GLN A 61 -22.59 -22.99 -10.11
N LYS A 62 -21.44 -23.13 -10.79
CA LYS A 62 -20.97 -24.40 -11.38
C LYS A 62 -20.44 -25.37 -10.33
N GLY A 63 -20.41 -24.99 -9.04
CA GLY A 63 -20.02 -25.85 -7.94
C GLY A 63 -18.53 -25.81 -7.60
N ALA A 64 -17.76 -24.83 -8.07
CA ALA A 64 -16.37 -24.65 -7.66
C ALA A 64 -16.29 -24.30 -6.16
N GLN A 65 -15.48 -25.03 -5.40
CA GLN A 65 -15.34 -24.85 -3.97
C GLN A 65 -14.18 -23.89 -3.66
N PRO A 66 -14.43 -22.74 -3.00
CA PRO A 66 -13.38 -21.85 -2.56
C PRO A 66 -12.64 -22.44 -1.35
N SER A 67 -11.30 -22.25 -1.30
CA SER A 67 -10.54 -22.47 -0.07
C SER A 67 -10.93 -21.41 0.98
N ASP A 68 -10.65 -21.66 2.27
CA ASP A 68 -11.09 -20.78 3.36
C ASP A 68 -10.60 -19.34 3.17
N THR A 69 -9.34 -19.14 2.81
CA THR A 69 -8.78 -17.82 2.51
C THR A 69 -9.47 -17.17 1.30
N CYS A 70 -9.70 -17.92 0.22
CA CYS A 70 -10.43 -17.40 -0.94
C CYS A 70 -11.86 -17.05 -0.60
N ARG A 71 -12.52 -17.84 0.24
CA ARG A 71 -13.88 -17.55 0.72
C ARG A 71 -13.94 -16.22 1.48
N ALA A 72 -12.96 -15.94 2.32
CA ALA A 72 -12.83 -14.65 3.01
C ALA A 72 -12.64 -13.49 2.01
N ILE A 73 -11.78 -13.64 1.00
CA ILE A 73 -11.56 -12.64 -0.05
C ILE A 73 -12.83 -12.41 -0.88
N LEU A 74 -13.52 -13.50 -1.29
CA LEU A 74 -14.78 -13.43 -2.04
C LEU A 74 -15.92 -12.83 -1.20
N SER A 75 -15.92 -13.06 0.11
CA SER A 75 -16.85 -12.40 1.03
C SER A 75 -16.54 -10.91 1.17
N TYR A 76 -15.27 -10.54 1.22
CA TYR A 76 -14.84 -9.14 1.26
C TYR A 76 -15.25 -8.38 -0.01
N SER A 77 -15.12 -8.99 -1.19
CA SER A 77 -15.54 -8.40 -2.48
C SER A 77 -17.06 -8.47 -2.75
N GLY A 78 -17.82 -9.19 -1.91
CA GLY A 78 -19.28 -9.31 -2.01
C GLY A 78 -19.79 -10.44 -2.90
N VAL A 79 -18.91 -11.22 -3.52
CA VAL A 79 -19.31 -12.34 -4.40
C VAL A 79 -20.16 -13.38 -3.67
N VAL A 80 -19.78 -13.72 -2.44
CA VAL A 80 -20.54 -14.70 -1.62
C VAL A 80 -21.93 -14.18 -1.31
N TYR A 81 -22.08 -12.89 -1.03
CA TYR A 81 -23.38 -12.27 -0.77
C TYR A 81 -24.22 -12.21 -2.04
N LYS A 82 -23.63 -11.82 -3.19
CA LYS A 82 -24.33 -11.85 -4.49
C LYS A 82 -24.82 -13.26 -4.84
N ASN A 83 -24.00 -14.29 -4.58
CA ASN A 83 -24.38 -15.68 -4.78
C ASN A 83 -25.55 -16.10 -3.86
N HIS A 84 -25.55 -15.66 -2.59
CA HIS A 84 -26.64 -15.90 -1.66
C HIS A 84 -27.95 -15.27 -2.17
N LEU A 85 -27.92 -14.02 -2.62
CA LEU A 85 -29.08 -13.34 -3.20
C LEU A 85 -29.56 -14.02 -4.47
N ALA A 86 -28.67 -14.40 -5.38
CA ALA A 86 -29.02 -15.14 -6.59
C ALA A 86 -29.69 -16.49 -6.28
N ASN A 87 -29.24 -17.20 -5.26
CA ASN A 87 -29.88 -18.42 -4.79
C ASN A 87 -31.25 -18.16 -4.16
N GLY A 88 -31.45 -17.00 -3.50
CA GLY A 88 -32.76 -16.57 -2.99
C GLY A 88 -33.76 -16.32 -4.10
N VAL A 89 -33.34 -15.65 -5.18
CA VAL A 89 -34.17 -15.45 -6.38
C VAL A 89 -34.54 -16.78 -7.03
N LYS A 90 -33.58 -17.70 -7.19
CA LYS A 90 -33.85 -19.05 -7.72
C LYS A 90 -34.87 -19.85 -6.88
N LYS A 91 -34.91 -19.61 -5.58
CA LYS A 91 -35.90 -20.24 -4.65
C LYS A 91 -37.23 -19.48 -4.59
N GLY A 92 -37.35 -18.35 -5.28
CA GLY A 92 -38.60 -17.54 -5.28
C GLY A 92 -38.83 -16.75 -3.99
N ALA A 93 -37.78 -16.51 -3.18
CA ALA A 93 -37.91 -15.77 -1.92
C ALA A 93 -38.12 -14.26 -2.12
N PHE A 94 -37.58 -13.70 -3.21
CA PHE A 94 -37.69 -12.29 -3.61
C PHE A 94 -37.33 -12.13 -5.08
N ASP A 95 -37.68 -10.99 -5.65
CA ASP A 95 -37.44 -10.69 -7.06
C ASP A 95 -35.98 -10.24 -7.31
N GLN A 96 -35.54 -10.30 -8.58
CA GLN A 96 -34.19 -9.90 -9.01
C GLN A 96 -33.92 -8.43 -8.69
N ALA A 97 -34.89 -7.54 -8.91
CA ALA A 97 -34.75 -6.11 -8.61
C ALA A 97 -34.46 -5.85 -7.13
N GLU A 98 -35.11 -6.60 -6.24
CA GLU A 98 -34.89 -6.52 -4.81
C GLU A 98 -33.50 -7.09 -4.41
N ALA A 99 -33.01 -8.13 -5.09
CA ALA A 99 -31.69 -8.67 -4.89
C ALA A 99 -30.61 -7.64 -5.24
N ASP A 100 -30.74 -6.99 -6.39
CA ASP A 100 -29.79 -5.98 -6.86
C ASP A 100 -29.79 -4.76 -5.91
N ARG A 101 -30.94 -4.28 -5.50
CA ARG A 101 -31.07 -3.20 -4.50
C ARG A 101 -30.36 -3.53 -3.18
N ARG A 102 -30.56 -4.71 -2.65
CA ARG A 102 -29.90 -5.15 -1.40
C ARG A 102 -28.39 -5.25 -1.56
N PHE A 103 -27.94 -5.71 -2.72
CA PHE A 103 -26.53 -5.79 -3.03
C PHE A 103 -25.88 -4.40 -3.12
N ASP A 104 -26.53 -3.43 -3.76
CA ASP A 104 -26.04 -2.06 -3.91
C ASP A 104 -25.95 -1.34 -2.55
N ILE A 105 -26.94 -1.49 -1.69
CA ILE A 105 -26.92 -0.95 -0.32
C ILE A 105 -25.69 -1.50 0.42
N TRP A 106 -25.52 -2.82 0.42
CA TRP A 106 -24.38 -3.46 1.08
C TRP A 106 -23.03 -2.98 0.51
N LYS A 107 -22.92 -2.85 -0.81
CA LYS A 107 -21.71 -2.40 -1.50
C LYS A 107 -21.34 -0.97 -1.11
N ASN A 108 -22.34 -0.07 -1.05
CA ASN A 108 -22.13 1.31 -0.65
C ASN A 108 -21.67 1.43 0.81
N GLU A 109 -22.28 0.68 1.73
CA GLU A 109 -21.85 0.63 3.13
C GLU A 109 -20.41 0.10 3.27
N LYS A 110 -20.07 -0.93 2.49
CA LYS A 110 -18.73 -1.51 2.49
C LYS A 110 -17.69 -0.54 1.97
N ASN A 111 -17.98 0.14 0.86
CA ASN A 111 -17.10 1.15 0.29
C ASN A 111 -16.87 2.31 1.25
N ALA A 112 -17.92 2.82 1.89
CA ALA A 112 -17.80 3.87 2.90
C ALA A 112 -16.89 3.47 4.08
N LYS A 113 -16.98 2.21 4.55
CA LYS A 113 -16.08 1.68 5.59
C LYS A 113 -14.62 1.60 5.12
N ILE A 114 -14.39 1.22 3.86
CA ILE A 114 -13.04 1.13 3.28
C ILE A 114 -12.44 2.53 3.11
N GLU A 115 -13.22 3.48 2.60
CA GLU A 115 -12.81 4.88 2.44
C GLU A 115 -12.52 5.53 3.79
N GLY A 116 -13.39 5.33 4.78
CA GLY A 116 -13.16 5.80 6.14
C GLY A 116 -11.86 5.26 6.75
N LYS A 117 -11.51 3.99 6.47
CA LYS A 117 -10.22 3.42 6.89
C LYS A 117 -9.05 4.04 6.15
N LYS A 118 -9.16 4.26 4.83
CA LYS A 118 -8.12 4.92 4.02
C LYS A 118 -7.85 6.34 4.51
N ASN A 119 -8.91 7.11 4.77
CA ASN A 119 -8.81 8.48 5.25
C ASN A 119 -8.12 8.55 6.63
N LYS A 120 -8.53 7.70 7.58
CA LYS A 120 -7.88 7.61 8.90
C LYS A 120 -6.38 7.27 8.80
N LEU A 121 -6.01 6.38 7.88
CA LEU A 121 -4.59 6.03 7.66
C LEU A 121 -3.82 7.18 7.02
N ALA A 122 -4.42 7.90 6.06
CA ALA A 122 -3.83 9.07 5.43
C ALA A 122 -3.66 10.23 6.41
N GLU A 123 -4.67 10.51 7.25
CA GLU A 123 -4.60 11.52 8.32
C GLU A 123 -3.52 11.19 9.35
N GLY A 124 -3.46 9.92 9.80
CA GLY A 124 -2.44 9.46 10.73
C GLY A 124 -1.02 9.56 10.15
N ALA A 125 -0.83 9.18 8.90
CA ALA A 125 0.44 9.32 8.20
C ALA A 125 0.82 10.80 8.01
N GLY A 126 -0.14 11.65 7.66
CA GLY A 126 0.06 13.09 7.53
C GLY A 126 0.43 13.77 8.86
N ALA A 127 -0.25 13.41 9.94
CA ALA A 127 0.06 13.91 11.28
C ALA A 127 1.46 13.47 11.74
N ALA A 128 1.82 12.20 11.53
CA ALA A 128 3.15 11.68 11.86
C ALA A 128 4.26 12.36 11.04
N ALA A 129 4.02 12.60 9.74
CA ALA A 129 4.96 13.32 8.88
C ALA A 129 5.16 14.77 9.33
N LYS A 130 4.09 15.49 9.69
CA LYS A 130 4.16 16.86 10.23
C LYS A 130 4.94 16.89 11.54
N ALA A 131 4.62 16.02 12.49
CA ALA A 131 5.33 15.93 13.77
C ALA A 131 6.82 15.65 13.58
N ARG A 132 7.18 14.77 12.63
CA ARG A 132 8.57 14.48 12.28
C ARG A 132 9.30 15.69 11.71
N LEU A 133 8.67 16.40 10.76
CA LEU A 133 9.22 17.63 10.20
C LEU A 133 9.42 18.73 11.25
N GLU A 134 8.51 18.89 12.19
CA GLU A 134 8.66 19.84 13.31
C GLU A 134 9.79 19.45 14.25
N ALA A 135 9.93 18.17 14.54
CA ALA A 135 11.05 17.66 15.33
C ALA A 135 12.40 17.88 14.63
N GLU A 136 12.48 17.59 13.34
CA GLU A 136 13.68 17.84 12.51
C GLU A 136 14.05 19.34 12.45
N LYS A 137 13.06 20.22 12.29
CA LYS A 137 13.27 21.68 12.34
C LYS A 137 13.82 22.16 13.68
N LYS A 138 13.31 21.62 14.79
CA LYS A 138 13.82 21.94 16.13
C LYS A 138 15.27 21.49 16.32
N VAL A 139 15.58 20.26 15.87
CA VAL A 139 16.97 19.75 15.92
C VAL A 139 17.90 20.58 15.04
N ALA A 140 17.47 20.92 13.82
CA ALA A 140 18.26 21.76 12.92
C ALA A 140 18.50 23.17 13.51
N ALA A 141 17.49 23.79 14.11
CA ALA A 141 17.63 25.07 14.78
C ALA A 141 18.60 25.02 15.97
N ASN A 142 18.51 23.95 16.78
CA ASN A 142 19.43 23.77 17.92
C ASN A 142 20.89 23.53 17.45
N MET A 143 21.07 22.77 16.37
CA MET A 143 22.40 22.58 15.77
C MET A 143 22.97 23.88 15.18
N ALA A 144 22.14 24.66 14.49
CA ALA A 144 22.56 25.95 13.96
C ALA A 144 22.96 26.93 15.09
N ALA A 145 22.17 26.98 16.16
CA ALA A 145 22.49 27.79 17.34
C ALA A 145 23.79 27.31 18.04
N ALA A 146 23.99 26.01 18.14
CA ALA A 146 25.22 25.47 18.74
C ALA A 146 26.46 25.74 17.87
N LEU A 147 26.31 25.67 16.53
CA LEU A 147 27.37 26.03 15.58
C LEU A 147 27.72 27.53 15.65
N SER A 148 26.73 28.40 15.68
CA SER A 148 26.94 29.84 15.78
C SER A 148 27.62 30.21 17.13
N ALA A 149 27.21 29.57 18.23
CA ALA A 149 27.85 29.76 19.53
C ALA A 149 29.33 29.29 19.52
N LYS A 150 29.62 28.15 18.89
CA LYS A 150 31.01 27.68 18.75
C LYS A 150 31.84 28.59 17.86
N LEU A 151 31.31 29.11 16.77
CA LEU A 151 32.00 30.08 15.89
C LEU A 151 32.27 31.40 16.65
N ALA A 152 31.30 31.91 17.39
CA ALA A 152 31.49 33.11 18.21
C ALA A 152 32.53 32.90 19.32
N ALA A 153 32.56 31.75 19.96
CA ALA A 153 33.58 31.40 20.92
C ALA A 153 34.98 31.26 20.29
N ALA A 154 35.08 30.70 19.09
CA ALA A 154 36.36 30.59 18.35
C ALA A 154 36.89 31.94 17.87
N THR A 155 36.02 32.87 17.48
CA THR A 155 36.42 34.24 17.12
C THR A 155 36.82 35.10 18.30
N SER A 156 36.30 34.81 19.50
CA SER A 156 36.68 35.55 20.74
C SER A 156 38.02 35.09 21.33
N VAL A 157 38.61 33.99 20.88
CA VAL A 157 39.87 33.40 21.38
C VAL A 157 41.07 33.69 20.46
N ALA A 158 40.90 34.37 19.30
CA ALA A 158 42.00 34.78 18.45
C ALA A 158 42.68 36.06 19.02
N PRO A 159 43.93 36.03 19.49
CA PRO A 159 44.66 37.25 19.87
C PRO A 159 44.95 38.06 18.61
N PRO A 160 45.05 39.41 18.70
CA PRO A 160 45.46 40.24 17.59
C PRO A 160 46.96 40.01 17.35
N ALA A 161 47.28 39.30 16.31
CA ALA A 161 48.66 39.24 15.78
C ALA A 161 48.96 40.53 15.03
N ALA A 162 49.96 41.20 15.58
CA ALA A 162 50.50 42.46 15.18
C ALA A 162 50.94 42.52 13.72
N GLU A 163 50.69 43.68 13.21
CA GLU A 163 51.34 44.43 12.15
C GLU A 163 52.89 44.27 12.17
N GLU A 164 53.47 43.81 11.06
CA GLU A 164 54.81 44.25 10.60
C GLU A 164 54.93 44.01 9.11
N ALA A 165 54.89 45.13 8.37
CA ALA A 165 55.53 45.24 7.07
C ALA A 165 57.03 45.47 7.28
N PRO A 166 57.93 45.07 6.36
CA PRO A 166 58.51 46.12 5.54
C PRO A 166 58.65 45.80 4.05
N ALA A 167 58.80 46.92 3.38
CA ALA A 167 58.91 47.12 1.98
C ALA A 167 60.25 46.67 1.34
N ALA A 168 60.24 46.80 0.01
CA ALA A 168 61.31 46.89 -0.95
C ALA A 168 61.91 45.52 -1.44
N GLU A 169 62.24 45.26 -2.67
CA GLU A 169 62.58 46.08 -3.81
C GLU A 169 62.61 45.19 -5.07
N ALA A 170 62.26 45.81 -6.21
CA ALA A 170 62.58 45.53 -7.55
C ALA A 170 63.54 44.38 -7.91
N ASP A 171 63.28 43.60 -8.91
CA ASP A 171 64.00 43.65 -10.20
C ASP A 171 63.34 42.68 -11.26
N ALA A 172 63.07 43.17 -12.40
CA ALA A 172 62.91 42.37 -13.58
C ALA A 172 64.32 42.32 -14.28
N PRO A 173 64.66 41.34 -15.12
CA PRO A 173 64.12 41.30 -16.48
C PRO A 173 64.02 39.91 -17.17
N ALA A 174 63.23 39.90 -18.18
CA ALA A 174 63.29 39.41 -19.54
C ALA A 174 64.01 38.10 -19.97
N ALA A 175 63.34 37.47 -20.93
CA ALA A 175 63.73 36.69 -22.11
C ALA A 175 64.25 35.25 -21.90
N GLU A 176 63.58 34.29 -22.45
CA GLU A 176 63.51 33.72 -23.81
C GLU A 176 62.28 32.75 -23.89
#